data_456b2a1e62910e48eab8c3dae65d66d3
#
_entry.id   456b2a1e62910e48eab8c3dae65d66d3
#
_cell.length_a   1.000
_cell.length_b   1.000
_cell.length_c   1.000
_cell.angle_alpha   90.00
_cell.angle_beta   90.00
_cell.angle_gamma   90.00
#
_symmetry.space_group_name_H-M   'P 1'
#
loop_
_entity.id
_entity.type
_entity.pdbx_description
1 polymer ?
#
loop_
_entity_poly.entity_id
_entity_poly.type
_entity_poly.pdbx_seq_one_letter_code
_entity_poly.pdbx_strand_id
1 'polypeptide(L)'
;MKKRFFAAVLAAVLLLSFPAFGDNASLPAPAFKEVSVHDPSVIRVPDGTFYIYGSHMTAARSTDLISWKMFSRNADTGCKLVDNVQEEMREALSWAKTTTFWAPDVQQLADGRYYLYYCTCEGSSPLSALGLAVSDSPEGPFRNLGIFLKSGEPGYDATVWPNAIDPCVFFDRENRLWMVYGSYSGGIFILEMDPQTGFPLEGQGYGKKLLGKNHARIEGPYILYSPDTEYYYLFLSFGGLNAADGYNIRVCRSRNPDGPYEDALRPMINCGGQDGTFFNDPDYEGYGVKLMGGYCFENLEGDKASGRLAYRSPGHNSAYYDPETGRYFLIFHTRFADRGETFRVRVHQMMMNEDGWPVVLPQRYAGEMPEPVPEAEQPGVYKVILHGRDINKTEHVSVAVNLHADGTADGALSGSWSCDGTVFRCELDGVSYRGVMNLAWDSREEAWVTCFTALDETGAALWGSRAAFQP
;
A
#
# COMPACT_ATOMS: atom_id res chain seq x y z
N MET A 1 -31.47 65.84 -22.76
CA MET A 1 -30.23 65.68 -21.97
C MET A 1 -30.35 64.42 -21.15
N LYS A 2 -29.77 63.29 -21.62
CA LYS A 2 -29.76 62.02 -20.93
C LYS A 2 -28.34 61.78 -20.30
N LYS A 3 -28.25 61.82 -18.97
CA LYS A 3 -27.02 61.56 -18.25
C LYS A 3 -26.79 60.01 -18.23
N ARG A 4 -25.69 59.56 -18.80
CA ARG A 4 -25.20 58.18 -18.69
C ARG A 4 -24.36 58.08 -17.41
N PHE A 5 -24.78 57.20 -16.48
CA PHE A 5 -23.97 56.76 -15.35
C PHE A 5 -23.10 55.62 -15.85
N PHE A 6 -21.77 55.78 -15.75
CA PHE A 6 -20.81 54.70 -15.85
C PHE A 6 -20.63 54.13 -14.46
N ALA A 7 -21.03 52.89 -14.27
CA ALA A 7 -20.67 52.11 -13.08
C ALA A 7 -19.31 51.43 -13.34
N ALA A 8 -18.31 51.86 -12.60
CA ALA A 8 -17.01 51.17 -12.56
C ALA A 8 -17.14 49.94 -11.67
N VAL A 9 -17.04 48.76 -12.26
CA VAL A 9 -16.90 47.47 -11.52
C VAL A 9 -15.46 47.35 -11.13
N LEU A 10 -15.17 47.52 -9.85
CA LEU A 10 -13.87 47.22 -9.24
C LEU A 10 -13.78 45.71 -9.08
N ALA A 11 -13.03 45.04 -9.94
CA ALA A 11 -12.67 43.64 -9.75
C ALA A 11 -11.62 43.54 -8.64
N ALA A 12 -12.04 43.13 -7.44
CA ALA A 12 -11.14 42.76 -6.39
C ALA A 12 -10.50 41.40 -6.77
N VAL A 13 -9.25 41.44 -7.22
CA VAL A 13 -8.42 40.26 -7.34
C VAL A 13 -8.09 39.81 -5.91
N LEU A 14 -8.79 38.83 -5.42
CA LEU A 14 -8.37 38.06 -4.24
C LEU A 14 -7.08 37.30 -4.63
N LEU A 15 -5.94 37.85 -4.26
CA LEU A 15 -4.70 37.12 -4.17
C LEU A 15 -4.91 36.09 -3.04
N LEU A 16 -5.30 34.87 -3.43
CA LEU A 16 -5.11 33.70 -2.59
C LEU A 16 -3.61 33.57 -2.39
N SER A 17 -3.11 34.04 -1.26
CA SER A 17 -1.80 33.67 -0.77
C SER A 17 -1.86 32.18 -0.48
N PHE A 18 -1.34 31.36 -1.39
CA PHE A 18 -0.95 29.99 -1.07
C PHE A 18 -0.03 30.10 0.15
N PRO A 19 -0.24 29.29 1.22
CA PRO A 19 0.73 29.22 2.30
C PRO A 19 2.07 28.88 1.64
N ALA A 20 3.10 29.66 1.96
CA ALA A 20 4.46 29.34 1.61
C ALA A 20 4.72 27.89 2.06
N PHE A 21 5.31 27.06 1.20
CA PHE A 21 5.66 25.69 1.49
C PHE A 21 6.35 25.66 2.85
N GLY A 22 5.77 24.88 3.79
CA GLY A 22 6.31 24.79 5.13
C GLY A 22 7.62 24.02 5.08
N ASP A 23 8.64 24.60 5.68
CA ASP A 23 9.94 23.97 5.87
C ASP A 23 9.74 22.67 6.69
N ASN A 24 9.96 21.50 6.10
CA ASN A 24 9.82 20.20 6.77
C ASN A 24 10.62 20.14 8.09
N ALA A 25 11.75 20.85 8.17
CA ALA A 25 12.57 20.95 9.37
C ALA A 25 11.87 21.68 10.54
N SER A 26 10.77 22.42 10.29
CA SER A 26 9.96 23.10 11.32
C SER A 26 8.76 22.27 11.81
N LEU A 27 8.50 21.10 11.23
CA LEU A 27 7.39 20.27 11.63
C LEU A 27 7.57 19.77 13.08
N PRO A 28 6.48 19.71 13.88
CA PRO A 28 6.56 19.18 15.22
C PRO A 28 6.81 17.67 15.22
N ALA A 29 7.33 17.14 16.31
CA ALA A 29 7.42 15.70 16.51
C ALA A 29 6.03 15.06 16.41
N PRO A 30 5.87 13.97 15.64
CA PRO A 30 4.58 13.33 15.41
C PRO A 30 4.06 12.63 16.65
N ALA A 31 2.75 12.74 16.90
CA ALA A 31 2.07 12.04 18.00
C ALA A 31 1.44 10.72 17.51
N PHE A 32 2.26 9.72 17.28
CA PHE A 32 1.79 8.42 16.77
C PHE A 32 0.85 7.71 17.76
N LYS A 33 -0.31 7.27 17.23
CA LYS A 33 -1.20 6.32 17.93
C LYS A 33 -1.41 5.11 17.04
N GLU A 34 -0.95 3.98 17.52
CA GLU A 34 -0.93 2.74 16.75
C GLU A 34 -2.22 1.93 16.91
N VAL A 35 -2.62 1.24 15.87
CA VAL A 35 -3.73 0.28 15.85
C VAL A 35 -3.30 -1.04 15.23
N SER A 36 -4.03 -2.09 15.59
CA SER A 36 -3.89 -3.43 15.00
C SER A 36 -5.10 -3.69 14.12
N VAL A 37 -4.93 -3.42 12.81
CA VAL A 37 -5.87 -3.80 11.76
C VAL A 37 -5.06 -4.63 10.77
N HIS A 38 -5.45 -5.88 10.56
CA HIS A 38 -4.83 -6.77 9.58
C HIS A 38 -5.47 -6.49 8.23
N ASP A 39 -4.69 -6.52 7.15
CA ASP A 39 -5.16 -6.28 5.77
C ASP A 39 -5.91 -4.94 5.60
N PRO A 40 -5.28 -3.79 5.95
CA PRO A 40 -5.98 -2.52 6.00
C PRO A 40 -6.36 -2.02 4.60
N SER A 41 -7.66 -1.90 4.32
CA SER A 41 -8.20 -1.17 3.17
C SER A 41 -8.61 0.24 3.59
N VAL A 42 -8.22 1.27 2.84
CA VAL A 42 -8.40 2.68 3.20
C VAL A 42 -9.46 3.37 2.34
N ILE A 43 -10.28 4.21 2.99
CA ILE A 43 -11.13 5.20 2.31
C ILE A 43 -11.01 6.54 3.03
N ARG A 44 -11.00 7.65 2.28
CA ARG A 44 -11.20 9.01 2.81
C ARG A 44 -12.61 9.46 2.52
N VAL A 45 -13.34 9.87 3.56
CA VAL A 45 -14.71 10.37 3.40
C VAL A 45 -14.74 11.90 3.20
N PRO A 46 -15.88 12.50 2.76
CA PRO A 46 -15.94 13.90 2.39
C PRO A 46 -15.57 14.90 3.50
N ASP A 47 -15.65 14.54 4.77
CA ASP A 47 -15.24 15.40 5.89
C ASP A 47 -13.73 15.38 6.15
N GLY A 48 -12.95 14.63 5.34
CA GLY A 48 -11.52 14.50 5.44
C GLY A 48 -11.04 13.36 6.35
N THR A 49 -11.95 12.63 7.01
CA THR A 49 -11.59 11.51 7.87
C THR A 49 -11.20 10.29 7.04
N PHE A 50 -10.09 9.66 7.40
CA PHE A 50 -9.65 8.38 6.87
C PHE A 50 -10.23 7.24 7.70
N TYR A 51 -10.73 6.22 7.04
CA TYR A 51 -11.14 4.96 7.64
C TYR A 51 -10.32 3.83 7.07
N ILE A 52 -9.94 2.88 7.92
CA ILE A 52 -9.36 1.59 7.49
C ILE A 52 -10.22 0.45 8.01
N TYR A 53 -10.44 -0.53 7.14
CA TYR A 53 -11.18 -1.75 7.43
C TYR A 53 -10.26 -2.93 7.21
N GLY A 54 -10.38 -3.97 8.01
CA GLY A 54 -9.51 -5.13 7.89
C GLY A 54 -10.17 -6.42 8.33
N SER A 55 -9.39 -7.48 8.23
CA SER A 55 -9.80 -8.83 8.62
C SER A 55 -10.45 -8.86 9.99
N HIS A 56 -11.34 -9.82 10.19
CA HIS A 56 -12.12 -10.02 11.41
C HIS A 56 -13.05 -8.84 11.77
N MET A 57 -13.49 -8.07 10.78
CA MET A 57 -14.35 -6.88 10.96
C MET A 57 -13.70 -5.83 11.88
N THR A 58 -12.36 -5.75 11.86
CA THR A 58 -11.63 -4.67 12.55
C THR A 58 -11.70 -3.39 11.75
N ALA A 59 -11.80 -2.24 12.44
CA ALA A 59 -11.77 -0.96 11.76
C ALA A 59 -11.25 0.16 12.66
N ALA A 60 -10.59 1.14 12.06
CA ALA A 60 -10.08 2.31 12.74
C ALA A 60 -10.23 3.57 11.86
N ARG A 61 -10.10 4.74 12.47
CA ARG A 61 -10.16 6.03 11.79
C ARG A 61 -9.03 6.95 12.22
N SER A 62 -8.69 7.90 11.35
CA SER A 62 -7.69 8.94 11.55
C SER A 62 -8.07 10.19 10.78
N THR A 63 -7.62 11.37 11.22
CA THR A 63 -7.74 12.63 10.48
C THR A 63 -6.42 13.08 9.85
N ASP A 64 -5.33 12.34 10.11
CA ASP A 64 -3.96 12.75 9.77
C ASP A 64 -3.07 11.61 9.25
N LEU A 65 -3.59 10.37 9.16
CA LEU A 65 -2.84 9.14 8.84
C LEU A 65 -1.74 8.78 9.88
N ILE A 66 -1.60 9.54 10.95
CA ILE A 66 -0.56 9.40 11.98
C ILE A 66 -1.16 8.85 13.28
N SER A 67 -2.30 9.39 13.68
CA SER A 67 -2.97 9.06 14.94
C SER A 67 -4.28 8.32 14.65
N TRP A 68 -4.29 7.03 14.93
CA TRP A 68 -5.42 6.15 14.65
C TRP A 68 -6.25 5.81 15.88
N LYS A 69 -7.54 5.60 15.71
CA LYS A 69 -8.48 5.19 16.75
C LYS A 69 -9.34 4.03 16.27
N MET A 70 -9.21 2.87 16.94
CA MET A 70 -10.10 1.73 16.70
C MET A 70 -11.55 2.09 17.07
N PHE A 71 -12.51 1.67 16.23
CA PHE A 71 -13.95 1.74 16.54
C PHE A 71 -14.66 0.39 16.39
N SER A 72 -14.13 -0.55 15.60
CA SER A 72 -14.58 -1.94 15.54
C SER A 72 -13.41 -2.88 15.81
N ARG A 73 -13.61 -3.93 16.64
CA ARG A 73 -12.50 -4.73 17.17
C ARG A 73 -12.44 -6.16 16.69
N ASN A 74 -13.59 -6.78 16.42
CA ASN A 74 -13.67 -8.16 15.94
C ASN A 74 -15.09 -8.46 15.40
N ALA A 75 -15.26 -9.64 14.84
CA ALA A 75 -16.53 -10.11 14.29
C ALA A 75 -17.53 -10.67 15.34
N ASP A 76 -17.18 -10.64 16.62
CA ASP A 76 -18.01 -11.18 17.69
C ASP A 76 -18.62 -10.07 18.56
N THR A 77 -18.01 -9.85 19.73
CA THR A 77 -18.54 -8.96 20.77
C THR A 77 -18.19 -7.49 20.56
N GLY A 78 -17.24 -7.19 19.73
CA GLY A 78 -16.74 -5.82 19.48
C GLY A 78 -17.05 -5.28 18.10
N CYS A 79 -17.86 -5.99 17.31
CA CYS A 79 -18.25 -5.56 15.97
C CYS A 79 -19.16 -4.33 16.02
N LYS A 80 -18.75 -3.28 15.29
CA LYS A 80 -19.55 -2.09 15.06
C LYS A 80 -19.97 -1.95 13.59
N LEU A 81 -19.32 -2.73 12.72
CA LEU A 81 -19.58 -2.67 11.29
C LEU A 81 -20.87 -3.36 10.92
N VAL A 82 -21.23 -4.47 11.61
CA VAL A 82 -22.42 -5.25 11.30
C VAL A 82 -23.08 -5.69 12.61
N ASP A 83 -24.36 -5.45 12.77
CA ASP A 83 -25.15 -5.96 13.89
C ASP A 83 -25.34 -7.46 13.75
N ASN A 84 -25.08 -8.24 14.81
CA ASN A 84 -25.22 -9.69 14.80
C ASN A 84 -24.54 -10.35 13.58
N VAL A 85 -23.29 -9.99 13.32
CA VAL A 85 -22.55 -10.34 12.09
C VAL A 85 -22.62 -11.83 11.73
N GLN A 86 -22.59 -12.74 12.70
CA GLN A 86 -22.66 -14.19 12.49
C GLN A 86 -24.03 -14.62 11.93
N GLU A 87 -25.09 -13.94 12.32
CA GLU A 87 -26.45 -14.17 11.82
C GLU A 87 -26.67 -13.48 10.48
N GLU A 88 -26.30 -12.22 10.39
CA GLU A 88 -26.50 -11.38 9.20
C GLU A 88 -25.75 -11.96 7.98
N MET A 89 -24.54 -12.51 8.20
CA MET A 89 -23.71 -13.07 7.13
C MET A 89 -23.63 -14.60 7.13
N ARG A 90 -24.63 -15.26 7.71
CA ARG A 90 -24.68 -16.73 7.88
C ARG A 90 -24.50 -17.50 6.58
N GLU A 91 -25.03 -17.03 5.46
CA GLU A 91 -24.93 -17.71 4.17
C GLU A 91 -23.47 -17.86 3.75
N ALA A 92 -22.68 -16.76 3.80
CA ALA A 92 -21.26 -16.76 3.46
C ALA A 92 -20.45 -17.65 4.41
N LEU A 93 -20.70 -17.53 5.72
CA LEU A 93 -20.03 -18.33 6.73
C LEU A 93 -20.32 -19.83 6.59
N SER A 94 -21.57 -20.18 6.27
CA SER A 94 -21.99 -21.56 6.04
C SER A 94 -21.36 -22.14 4.79
N TRP A 95 -21.24 -21.36 3.71
CA TRP A 95 -20.56 -21.78 2.50
C TRP A 95 -19.09 -22.07 2.77
N ALA A 96 -18.37 -21.12 3.35
CA ALA A 96 -16.94 -21.23 3.65
C ALA A 96 -16.61 -22.14 4.85
N LYS A 97 -17.63 -22.68 5.55
CA LYS A 97 -17.49 -23.52 6.75
C LYS A 97 -16.59 -22.91 7.82
N THR A 98 -16.75 -21.61 8.04
CA THR A 98 -15.91 -20.82 8.95
C THR A 98 -16.76 -19.84 9.76
N THR A 99 -16.17 -19.25 10.79
CA THR A 99 -16.69 -18.06 11.49
C THR A 99 -15.84 -16.83 11.26
N THR A 100 -14.88 -16.91 10.32
CA THR A 100 -13.82 -15.93 10.10
C THR A 100 -14.11 -15.08 8.89
N PHE A 101 -13.90 -13.77 9.03
CA PHE A 101 -13.89 -12.79 7.95
C PHE A 101 -12.45 -12.37 7.68
N TRP A 102 -12.08 -12.35 6.40
CA TRP A 102 -10.77 -11.93 5.94
C TRP A 102 -10.79 -10.50 5.39
N ALA A 103 -9.83 -10.13 4.58
CA ALA A 103 -9.64 -8.77 4.06
C ALA A 103 -10.92 -8.22 3.40
N PRO A 104 -11.51 -7.13 3.91
CA PRO A 104 -12.61 -6.44 3.27
C PRO A 104 -12.12 -5.26 2.45
N ASP A 105 -13.01 -4.69 1.65
CA ASP A 105 -12.86 -3.35 1.11
C ASP A 105 -14.14 -2.52 1.28
N VAL A 106 -14.02 -1.21 1.31
CA VAL A 106 -15.17 -0.29 1.40
C VAL A 106 -15.07 0.79 0.34
N GLN A 107 -16.13 0.95 -0.44
CA GLN A 107 -16.24 2.00 -1.45
C GLN A 107 -17.52 2.82 -1.25
N GLN A 108 -17.44 4.15 -1.37
CA GLN A 108 -18.63 5.00 -1.46
C GLN A 108 -19.12 5.06 -2.90
N LEU A 109 -20.40 4.72 -3.16
CA LEU A 109 -20.98 4.81 -4.49
C LEU A 109 -21.71 6.14 -4.71
N ALA A 110 -22.23 6.35 -5.92
CA ALA A 110 -22.85 7.61 -6.35
C ALA A 110 -24.11 8.00 -5.54
N ASP A 111 -24.77 7.05 -4.90
CA ASP A 111 -25.90 7.30 -4.00
C ASP A 111 -25.50 7.83 -2.62
N GLY A 112 -24.18 8.00 -2.39
CA GLY A 112 -23.61 8.50 -1.15
C GLY A 112 -23.46 7.46 -0.05
N ARG A 113 -23.92 6.22 -0.27
CA ARG A 113 -23.81 5.13 0.69
C ARG A 113 -22.47 4.41 0.59
N TYR A 114 -22.09 3.76 1.68
CA TYR A 114 -20.88 2.97 1.79
C TYR A 114 -21.18 1.51 1.57
N TYR A 115 -20.40 0.86 0.72
CA TYR A 115 -20.54 -0.52 0.32
C TYR A 115 -19.34 -1.31 0.82
N LEU A 116 -19.59 -2.24 1.73
CA LEU A 116 -18.60 -3.14 2.32
C LEU A 116 -18.56 -4.44 1.51
N TYR A 117 -17.48 -4.66 0.80
CA TYR A 117 -17.13 -5.91 0.13
C TYR A 117 -16.41 -6.79 1.14
N TYR A 118 -17.08 -7.79 1.64
CA TYR A 118 -16.53 -8.71 2.64
C TYR A 118 -16.22 -10.07 2.04
N CYS A 119 -15.30 -10.81 2.66
CA CYS A 119 -15.04 -12.18 2.28
C CYS A 119 -14.92 -13.11 3.47
N THR A 120 -15.24 -14.37 3.23
CA THR A 120 -15.12 -15.48 4.16
C THR A 120 -14.34 -16.61 3.52
N CYS A 121 -13.46 -17.26 4.26
CA CYS A 121 -12.64 -18.37 3.79
C CYS A 121 -12.31 -19.31 4.95
N GLU A 122 -12.27 -20.59 4.67
CA GLU A 122 -11.88 -21.62 5.65
C GLU A 122 -10.37 -21.53 6.02
N GLY A 123 -9.56 -20.93 5.15
CA GLY A 123 -8.14 -20.63 5.40
C GLY A 123 -7.16 -21.71 4.95
N SER A 124 -7.53 -22.99 4.98
CA SER A 124 -6.68 -24.09 4.50
C SER A 124 -7.07 -24.59 3.10
N SER A 125 -8.19 -24.13 2.59
CA SER A 125 -8.67 -24.43 1.24
C SER A 125 -9.34 -23.21 0.62
N PRO A 126 -9.44 -23.13 -0.71
CA PRO A 126 -10.12 -22.01 -1.41
C PRO A 126 -11.65 -22.13 -1.37
N LEU A 127 -12.21 -22.60 -0.28
CA LEU A 127 -13.66 -22.62 -0.04
C LEU A 127 -14.06 -21.26 0.53
N SER A 128 -14.49 -20.35 -0.36
CA SER A 128 -14.61 -18.94 -0.02
C SER A 128 -15.84 -18.30 -0.65
N ALA A 129 -16.26 -17.17 -0.08
CA ALA A 129 -17.35 -16.35 -0.62
C ALA A 129 -17.00 -14.86 -0.48
N LEU A 130 -17.28 -14.09 -1.55
CA LEU A 130 -17.36 -12.65 -1.57
C LEU A 130 -18.81 -12.20 -1.48
N GLY A 131 -19.08 -11.26 -0.61
CA GLY A 131 -20.40 -10.68 -0.42
C GLY A 131 -20.36 -9.16 -0.31
N LEU A 132 -21.55 -8.57 -0.33
CA LEU A 132 -21.75 -7.13 -0.32
C LEU A 132 -22.70 -6.75 0.83
N ALA A 133 -22.34 -5.67 1.54
CA ALA A 133 -23.21 -5.05 2.53
C ALA A 133 -23.21 -3.54 2.37
N VAL A 134 -24.25 -2.84 2.83
CA VAL A 134 -24.44 -1.40 2.60
C VAL A 134 -24.79 -0.67 3.89
N SER A 135 -24.28 0.56 4.05
CA SER A 135 -24.61 1.46 5.16
C SER A 135 -24.66 2.92 4.71
N ASP A 136 -25.44 3.74 5.41
CA ASP A 136 -25.44 5.20 5.25
C ASP A 136 -24.26 5.87 5.97
N SER A 137 -23.51 5.10 6.78
CA SER A 137 -22.37 5.58 7.57
C SER A 137 -21.13 4.74 7.33
N PRO A 138 -19.92 5.34 7.26
CA PRO A 138 -18.67 4.58 7.16
C PRO A 138 -18.38 3.73 8.42
N GLU A 139 -18.99 4.04 9.55
CA GLU A 139 -18.86 3.26 10.79
C GLU A 139 -19.90 2.12 10.89
N GLY A 140 -20.79 1.98 9.90
CA GLY A 140 -21.87 1.02 9.93
C GLY A 140 -23.10 1.52 10.73
N PRO A 141 -24.04 0.62 11.14
CA PRO A 141 -24.01 -0.81 10.79
C PRO A 141 -24.31 -1.05 9.30
N PHE A 142 -23.55 -1.96 8.71
CA PHE A 142 -23.78 -2.42 7.34
C PHE A 142 -24.83 -3.54 7.32
N ARG A 143 -25.80 -3.44 6.42
CA ARG A 143 -26.81 -4.46 6.16
C ARG A 143 -26.37 -5.33 4.99
N ASN A 144 -26.39 -6.63 5.17
CA ASN A 144 -26.01 -7.60 4.14
C ASN A 144 -26.96 -7.54 2.93
N LEU A 145 -26.38 -7.54 1.73
CA LEU A 145 -27.09 -7.65 0.45
C LEU A 145 -26.96 -9.05 -0.16
N GLY A 146 -26.07 -9.90 0.39
CA GLY A 146 -25.85 -11.26 -0.04
C GLY A 146 -24.48 -11.51 -0.63
N ILE A 147 -24.21 -12.78 -0.94
CA ILE A 147 -22.99 -13.22 -1.62
C ILE A 147 -23.20 -13.14 -3.14
N PHE A 148 -22.13 -12.79 -3.88
CA PHE A 148 -22.17 -12.67 -5.34
C PHE A 148 -21.15 -13.54 -6.06
N LEU A 149 -20.10 -14.00 -5.35
CA LEU A 149 -19.06 -14.84 -5.92
C LEU A 149 -18.61 -15.89 -4.91
N LYS A 150 -18.41 -17.11 -5.38
CA LYS A 150 -17.95 -18.23 -4.55
C LYS A 150 -16.84 -19.00 -5.26
N SER A 151 -15.94 -19.60 -4.48
CA SER A 151 -14.96 -20.58 -4.93
C SER A 151 -15.09 -21.89 -4.15
N GLY A 152 -14.48 -22.97 -4.64
CA GLY A 152 -14.55 -24.29 -4.00
C GLY A 152 -15.81 -25.10 -4.35
N GLU A 153 -16.58 -24.73 -5.36
CA GLU A 153 -17.70 -25.51 -5.87
C GLU A 153 -17.27 -26.84 -6.49
N PRO A 154 -18.17 -27.85 -6.61
CA PRO A 154 -17.84 -29.09 -7.30
C PRO A 154 -17.32 -28.85 -8.72
N GLY A 155 -16.12 -29.35 -9.04
CA GLY A 155 -15.45 -29.13 -10.32
C GLY A 155 -14.55 -27.88 -10.37
N TYR A 156 -14.45 -27.12 -9.27
CA TYR A 156 -13.53 -26.01 -9.16
C TYR A 156 -12.06 -26.50 -9.14
N ASP A 157 -11.24 -25.91 -10.00
CA ASP A 157 -9.80 -26.17 -10.09
C ASP A 157 -9.03 -24.99 -9.49
N ALA A 158 -8.52 -25.18 -8.28
CA ALA A 158 -7.78 -24.15 -7.56
C ALA A 158 -6.41 -23.80 -8.17
N THR A 159 -5.91 -24.55 -9.14
CA THR A 159 -4.68 -24.22 -9.85
C THR A 159 -4.90 -23.17 -10.95
N VAL A 160 -6.17 -23.01 -11.38
CA VAL A 160 -6.58 -22.20 -12.54
C VAL A 160 -7.50 -21.05 -12.13
N TRP A 161 -8.46 -21.33 -11.22
CA TRP A 161 -9.49 -20.37 -10.81
C TRP A 161 -9.11 -19.64 -9.51
N PRO A 162 -9.57 -18.39 -9.34
CA PRO A 162 -9.20 -17.57 -8.20
C PRO A 162 -9.85 -18.04 -6.90
N ASN A 163 -9.21 -17.85 -5.78
CA ASN A 163 -9.87 -17.86 -4.49
C ASN A 163 -10.73 -16.59 -4.37
N ALA A 164 -12.01 -16.71 -3.99
CA ALA A 164 -12.96 -15.61 -3.90
C ALA A 164 -12.77 -14.82 -2.59
N ILE A 165 -11.60 -14.16 -2.42
CA ILE A 165 -11.23 -13.32 -1.28
C ILE A 165 -10.39 -12.11 -1.73
N ASP A 166 -10.06 -11.24 -0.79
CA ASP A 166 -9.18 -10.07 -0.95
C ASP A 166 -9.69 -9.09 -2.02
N PRO A 167 -10.93 -8.59 -1.91
CA PRO A 167 -11.45 -7.62 -2.86
C PRO A 167 -10.80 -6.25 -2.67
N CYS A 168 -10.53 -5.56 -3.78
CA CYS A 168 -10.30 -4.12 -3.82
C CYS A 168 -11.18 -3.53 -4.92
N VAL A 169 -12.03 -2.57 -4.56
CA VAL A 169 -13.01 -1.95 -5.45
C VAL A 169 -12.65 -0.49 -5.68
N PHE A 170 -12.61 -0.08 -6.93
CA PHE A 170 -12.18 1.25 -7.30
C PHE A 170 -12.90 1.77 -8.55
N PHE A 171 -13.01 3.09 -8.65
CA PHE A 171 -13.40 3.74 -9.90
C PHE A 171 -12.20 3.99 -10.79
N ASP A 172 -12.34 3.71 -12.08
CA ASP A 172 -11.36 4.14 -13.06
C ASP A 172 -11.55 5.63 -13.45
N ARG A 173 -10.63 6.16 -14.26
CA ARG A 173 -10.70 7.54 -14.75
C ARG A 173 -11.94 7.87 -15.59
N GLU A 174 -12.67 6.85 -16.04
CA GLU A 174 -13.91 6.96 -16.83
C GLU A 174 -15.16 6.75 -15.94
N ASN A 175 -14.98 6.67 -14.61
CA ASN A 175 -16.02 6.39 -13.61
C ASN A 175 -16.71 5.02 -13.79
N ARG A 176 -16.03 4.03 -14.39
CA ARG A 176 -16.46 2.64 -14.33
C ARG A 176 -15.97 2.04 -13.03
N LEU A 177 -16.79 1.20 -12.42
CA LEU A 177 -16.48 0.52 -11.19
C LEU A 177 -15.83 -0.84 -11.48
N TRP A 178 -14.74 -1.15 -10.81
CA TRP A 178 -13.99 -2.39 -10.95
C TRP A 178 -13.74 -3.04 -9.61
N MET A 179 -13.60 -4.36 -9.59
CA MET A 179 -13.11 -5.13 -8.45
C MET A 179 -11.97 -6.04 -8.88
N VAL A 180 -10.77 -5.82 -8.34
CA VAL A 180 -9.68 -6.78 -8.39
C VAL A 180 -9.70 -7.63 -7.14
N TYR A 181 -9.43 -8.94 -7.26
CA TYR A 181 -9.52 -9.87 -6.14
C TYR A 181 -8.70 -11.13 -6.41
N GLY A 182 -8.53 -11.95 -5.38
CA GLY A 182 -7.88 -13.24 -5.47
C GLY A 182 -6.68 -13.36 -4.54
N SER A 183 -6.41 -14.58 -4.14
CA SER A 183 -5.31 -14.96 -3.25
C SER A 183 -4.83 -16.34 -3.63
N TYR A 184 -3.53 -16.49 -3.79
CA TYR A 184 -2.88 -17.76 -4.13
C TYR A 184 -3.59 -18.47 -5.31
N SER A 185 -4.02 -19.70 -5.10
CA SER A 185 -4.87 -20.49 -6.04
C SER A 185 -4.52 -20.27 -7.52
N GLY A 186 -5.51 -19.94 -8.34
CA GLY A 186 -5.34 -19.63 -9.76
C GLY A 186 -4.87 -18.20 -10.04
N GLY A 187 -4.67 -17.36 -9.00
CA GLY A 187 -4.10 -16.02 -9.10
C GLY A 187 -5.11 -14.90 -8.91
N ILE A 188 -4.79 -13.74 -9.49
CA ILE A 188 -5.49 -12.47 -9.35
C ILE A 188 -6.34 -12.21 -10.58
N PHE A 189 -7.60 -11.84 -10.33
CA PHE A 189 -8.63 -11.60 -11.35
C PHE A 189 -9.28 -10.24 -11.15
N ILE A 190 -9.95 -9.74 -12.20
CA ILE A 190 -10.68 -8.48 -12.18
C ILE A 190 -12.06 -8.64 -12.82
N LEU A 191 -13.04 -7.98 -12.22
CA LEU A 191 -14.43 -7.89 -12.66
C LEU A 191 -14.82 -6.43 -12.88
N GLU A 192 -15.64 -6.16 -13.89
CA GLU A 192 -16.35 -4.89 -14.00
C GLU A 192 -17.62 -4.96 -13.14
N MET A 193 -17.87 -3.89 -12.37
CA MET A 193 -18.95 -3.82 -11.41
C MET A 193 -20.00 -2.80 -11.88
N ASP A 194 -21.24 -3.00 -11.50
CA ASP A 194 -22.28 -2.00 -11.70
C ASP A 194 -22.13 -0.87 -10.66
N PRO A 195 -21.85 0.37 -11.08
CA PRO A 195 -21.63 1.48 -10.16
C PRO A 195 -22.89 1.93 -9.40
N GLN A 196 -24.08 1.44 -9.78
CA GLN A 196 -25.35 1.76 -9.12
C GLN A 196 -25.68 0.76 -8.00
N THR A 197 -25.31 -0.49 -8.19
CA THR A 197 -25.68 -1.59 -7.27
C THR A 197 -24.49 -2.11 -6.48
N GLY A 198 -23.26 -1.92 -6.98
CA GLY A 198 -22.04 -2.47 -6.40
C GLY A 198 -21.81 -3.95 -6.71
N PHE A 199 -22.71 -4.63 -7.42
CA PHE A 199 -22.54 -6.03 -7.82
C PHE A 199 -21.75 -6.16 -9.14
N PRO A 200 -21.14 -7.33 -9.42
CA PRO A 200 -20.53 -7.58 -10.73
C PRO A 200 -21.57 -7.49 -11.85
N LEU A 201 -21.14 -6.98 -13.02
CA LEU A 201 -21.94 -7.09 -14.24
C LEU A 201 -22.17 -8.57 -14.60
N GLU A 202 -23.32 -8.88 -15.17
CA GLU A 202 -23.70 -10.25 -15.49
C GLU A 202 -22.78 -10.89 -16.55
N GLY A 203 -22.63 -12.22 -16.47
CA GLY A 203 -21.96 -13.03 -17.50
C GLY A 203 -20.45 -13.10 -17.48
N GLN A 204 -19.80 -12.48 -16.49
CA GLN A 204 -18.32 -12.44 -16.41
C GLN A 204 -17.69 -13.70 -15.76
N GLY A 205 -18.47 -14.54 -15.07
CA GLY A 205 -17.94 -15.66 -14.29
C GLY A 205 -16.97 -15.17 -13.22
N TYR A 206 -15.73 -15.69 -13.23
CA TYR A 206 -14.65 -15.22 -12.37
C TYR A 206 -13.95 -13.95 -12.87
N GLY A 207 -14.33 -13.42 -14.04
CA GLY A 207 -13.72 -12.25 -14.64
C GLY A 207 -12.44 -12.54 -15.44
N LYS A 208 -11.68 -11.48 -15.72
CA LYS A 208 -10.42 -11.53 -16.48
C LYS A 208 -9.26 -11.80 -15.54
N LYS A 209 -8.45 -12.80 -15.90
CA LYS A 209 -7.20 -13.11 -15.17
C LYS A 209 -6.13 -12.06 -15.48
N LEU A 210 -5.46 -11.55 -14.43
CA LEU A 210 -4.36 -10.61 -14.54
C LEU A 210 -3.00 -11.31 -14.42
N LEU A 211 -2.84 -12.17 -13.42
CA LEU A 211 -1.59 -12.91 -13.14
C LEU A 211 -1.85 -14.05 -12.16
N GLY A 212 -0.82 -14.83 -11.88
CA GLY A 212 -0.85 -15.90 -10.86
C GLY A 212 -1.40 -17.21 -11.42
N LYS A 213 -0.96 -18.32 -10.89
CA LYS A 213 -1.46 -19.68 -11.07
C LYS A 213 -0.76 -20.66 -10.13
N ASN A 214 -1.25 -21.89 -10.04
CA ASN A 214 -0.60 -22.99 -9.34
C ASN A 214 -0.19 -22.66 -7.90
N HIS A 215 -1.10 -22.00 -7.16
CA HIS A 215 -0.88 -21.62 -5.77
C HIS A 215 0.40 -20.79 -5.53
N ALA A 216 0.81 -19.94 -6.49
CA ALA A 216 1.83 -18.93 -6.20
C ALA A 216 1.38 -18.08 -5.02
N ARG A 217 2.28 -17.86 -4.04
CA ARG A 217 1.97 -17.05 -2.84
C ARG A 217 1.93 -15.57 -3.19
N ILE A 218 0.84 -15.18 -3.87
CA ILE A 218 0.56 -13.81 -4.32
C ILE A 218 -0.88 -13.50 -3.95
N GLU A 219 -1.09 -12.42 -3.21
CA GLU A 219 -2.41 -12.03 -2.70
C GLU A 219 -2.50 -10.53 -2.40
N GLY A 220 -3.63 -10.10 -1.79
CA GLY A 220 -3.84 -8.73 -1.37
C GLY A 220 -3.75 -7.72 -2.52
N PRO A 221 -4.43 -7.95 -3.66
CA PRO A 221 -4.36 -7.03 -4.78
C PRO A 221 -5.02 -5.70 -4.42
N TYR A 222 -4.35 -4.59 -4.75
CA TYR A 222 -4.90 -3.25 -4.60
C TYR A 222 -4.53 -2.39 -5.79
N ILE A 223 -5.51 -1.73 -6.42
CA ILE A 223 -5.27 -0.87 -7.58
C ILE A 223 -5.44 0.60 -7.22
N LEU A 224 -4.42 1.40 -7.54
CA LEU A 224 -4.44 2.86 -7.45
C LEU A 224 -4.15 3.48 -8.81
N TYR A 225 -4.99 4.41 -9.26
CA TYR A 225 -4.71 5.24 -10.43
C TYR A 225 -3.88 6.46 -10.02
N SER A 226 -2.84 6.77 -10.78
CA SER A 226 -2.04 7.99 -10.63
C SER A 226 -2.34 8.96 -11.76
N PRO A 227 -2.86 10.16 -11.47
CA PRO A 227 -3.06 11.19 -12.48
C PRO A 227 -1.74 11.76 -13.02
N ASP A 228 -0.65 11.70 -12.23
CA ASP A 228 0.66 12.24 -12.60
C ASP A 228 1.35 11.40 -13.68
N THR A 229 1.14 10.08 -13.63
CA THR A 229 1.77 9.14 -14.57
C THR A 229 0.78 8.53 -15.55
N GLU A 230 -0.51 8.67 -15.31
CA GLU A 230 -1.63 8.04 -16.03
C GLU A 230 -1.55 6.51 -16.07
N TYR A 231 -0.94 5.89 -15.02
CA TYR A 231 -0.92 4.46 -14.83
C TYR A 231 -1.87 4.02 -13.72
N TYR A 232 -2.42 2.83 -13.87
CA TYR A 232 -2.99 2.03 -12.80
C TYR A 232 -1.87 1.18 -12.20
N TYR A 233 -1.62 1.32 -10.91
CA TYR A 233 -0.64 0.56 -10.16
C TYR A 233 -1.36 -0.55 -9.40
N LEU A 234 -1.05 -1.79 -9.74
CA LEU A 234 -1.53 -2.97 -9.03
C LEU A 234 -0.46 -3.36 -8.00
N PHE A 235 -0.76 -3.09 -6.74
CA PHE A 235 0.02 -3.53 -5.59
C PHE A 235 -0.37 -4.95 -5.24
N LEU A 236 0.60 -5.74 -4.80
CA LEU A 236 0.47 -7.15 -4.48
C LEU A 236 1.37 -7.51 -3.31
N SER A 237 0.98 -8.51 -2.57
CA SER A 237 1.82 -9.11 -1.54
C SER A 237 2.31 -10.47 -2.01
N PHE A 238 3.63 -10.67 -1.95
CA PHE A 238 4.29 -11.93 -2.28
C PHE A 238 4.81 -12.58 -1.00
N GLY A 239 4.88 -13.91 -0.98
CA GLY A 239 5.31 -14.66 0.21
C GLY A 239 4.15 -14.98 1.14
N GLY A 240 4.45 -15.37 2.37
CA GLY A 240 3.46 -15.68 3.39
C GLY A 240 3.41 -14.64 4.49
N LEU A 241 2.25 -14.51 5.10
CA LEU A 241 1.92 -13.41 6.02
C LEU A 241 2.51 -13.50 7.42
N ASN A 242 2.93 -14.72 7.89
CA ASN A 242 3.48 -14.87 9.25
C ASN A 242 4.85 -14.19 9.39
N ALA A 243 5.27 -13.91 10.61
CA ALA A 243 6.50 -13.17 10.89
C ALA A 243 7.77 -13.75 10.24
N ALA A 244 7.78 -15.03 9.90
CA ALA A 244 8.91 -15.75 9.31
C ALA A 244 8.64 -16.25 7.88
N ASP A 245 7.63 -15.73 7.17
CA ASP A 245 7.21 -16.26 5.87
C ASP A 245 7.58 -15.35 4.67
N GLY A 246 8.18 -14.18 4.95
CA GLY A 246 8.76 -13.33 3.91
C GLY A 246 7.76 -12.50 3.11
N TYR A 247 6.61 -12.16 3.71
CA TYR A 247 5.65 -11.25 3.08
C TYR A 247 6.33 -9.96 2.64
N ASN A 248 6.07 -9.50 1.42
CA ASN A 248 6.70 -8.33 0.85
C ASN A 248 5.76 -7.66 -0.16
N ILE A 249 5.87 -6.33 -0.29
CA ILE A 249 5.00 -5.51 -1.14
C ILE A 249 5.68 -5.29 -2.49
N ARG A 250 4.95 -5.62 -3.55
CA ARG A 250 5.36 -5.38 -4.93
C ARG A 250 4.32 -4.63 -5.70
N VAL A 251 4.73 -4.02 -6.81
CA VAL A 251 3.83 -3.28 -7.70
C VAL A 251 4.13 -3.61 -9.15
N CYS A 252 3.07 -3.57 -9.97
CA CYS A 252 3.13 -3.56 -11.42
C CYS A 252 2.17 -2.50 -11.94
N ARG A 253 2.26 -2.14 -13.23
CA ARG A 253 1.48 -1.03 -13.79
C ARG A 253 0.86 -1.36 -15.13
N SER A 254 -0.23 -0.66 -15.46
CA SER A 254 -0.90 -0.71 -16.75
C SER A 254 -1.54 0.62 -17.10
N ARG A 255 -1.76 0.89 -18.39
CA ARG A 255 -2.57 2.04 -18.85
C ARG A 255 -4.08 1.80 -18.72
N ASN A 256 -4.49 0.56 -18.53
CA ASN A 256 -5.90 0.18 -18.38
C ASN A 256 -6.13 -0.51 -17.04
N PRO A 257 -7.32 -0.34 -16.42
CA PRO A 257 -7.63 -0.95 -15.12
C PRO A 257 -7.56 -2.49 -15.17
N ASP A 258 -7.90 -3.09 -16.30
CA ASP A 258 -7.92 -4.53 -16.54
C ASP A 258 -6.66 -5.08 -17.23
N GLY A 259 -5.57 -4.31 -17.23
CA GLY A 259 -4.28 -4.69 -17.81
C GLY A 259 -4.18 -4.56 -19.35
N PRO A 260 -3.14 -5.12 -19.96
CA PRO A 260 -2.11 -5.97 -19.35
C PRO A 260 -1.20 -5.20 -18.39
N TYR A 261 -0.89 -5.82 -17.26
CA TYR A 261 0.08 -5.28 -16.30
C TYR A 261 1.51 -5.73 -16.63
N GLU A 262 2.48 -4.85 -16.37
CA GLU A 262 3.91 -5.11 -16.53
C GLU A 262 4.69 -4.68 -15.28
N ASP A 263 5.79 -5.40 -14.99
CA ASP A 263 6.81 -4.94 -14.06
C ASP A 263 7.92 -4.17 -14.84
N ALA A 264 9.05 -3.88 -14.19
CA ALA A 264 10.16 -3.16 -14.82
C ALA A 264 10.79 -3.92 -16.00
N LEU A 265 10.60 -5.24 -16.09
CA LEU A 265 11.28 -6.09 -17.07
C LEU A 265 10.32 -6.81 -18.02
N ARG A 266 9.08 -7.10 -17.60
CA ARG A 266 8.25 -8.06 -18.35
C ARG A 266 6.75 -8.00 -18.00
N PRO A 267 5.88 -8.58 -18.87
CA PRO A 267 4.45 -8.70 -18.58
C PRO A 267 4.17 -9.64 -17.41
N MET A 268 3.24 -9.22 -16.52
CA MET A 268 2.87 -9.95 -15.31
C MET A 268 1.97 -11.17 -15.57
N ILE A 269 1.35 -11.31 -16.74
CA ILE A 269 0.50 -12.47 -17.07
C ILE A 269 1.27 -13.81 -16.99
N ASN A 270 2.59 -13.76 -17.12
CA ASN A 270 3.46 -14.93 -17.01
C ASN A 270 3.93 -15.21 -15.55
N CYS A 271 3.60 -14.32 -14.61
CA CYS A 271 3.91 -14.51 -13.19
C CYS A 271 3.04 -15.63 -12.61
N GLY A 272 3.63 -16.59 -11.91
CA GLY A 272 2.92 -17.66 -11.24
C GLY A 272 3.78 -18.92 -11.08
N GLY A 273 3.28 -19.89 -10.29
CA GLY A 273 3.95 -21.17 -10.06
C GLY A 273 4.03 -22.03 -11.33
N GLN A 274 5.00 -22.91 -11.41
CA GLN A 274 5.10 -23.87 -12.50
C GLN A 274 4.16 -25.07 -12.27
N ASP A 275 3.84 -25.77 -13.33
CA ASP A 275 2.98 -26.95 -13.25
C ASP A 275 3.68 -28.06 -12.41
N GLY A 276 2.97 -28.52 -11.39
CA GLY A 276 3.47 -29.53 -10.45
C GLY A 276 4.33 -28.99 -9.29
N THR A 277 4.58 -27.67 -9.24
CA THR A 277 5.26 -27.03 -8.10
C THR A 277 4.33 -25.99 -7.47
N PHE A 278 3.82 -26.29 -6.27
CA PHE A 278 2.96 -25.37 -5.52
C PHE A 278 3.76 -24.67 -4.43
N PHE A 279 3.45 -23.40 -4.17
CA PHE A 279 4.10 -22.59 -3.13
C PHE A 279 5.63 -22.48 -3.30
N ASN A 280 6.13 -22.58 -4.54
CA ASN A 280 7.56 -22.51 -4.85
C ASN A 280 7.97 -21.08 -5.20
N ASP A 281 8.40 -20.31 -4.22
CA ASP A 281 8.73 -18.87 -4.37
C ASP A 281 9.73 -18.57 -5.52
N PRO A 282 10.78 -19.38 -5.78
CA PRO A 282 11.70 -19.15 -6.89
C PRO A 282 11.05 -19.06 -8.28
N ASP A 283 9.85 -19.63 -8.46
CA ASP A 283 9.17 -19.58 -9.78
C ASP A 283 8.67 -18.16 -10.12
N TYR A 284 8.39 -17.33 -9.11
CA TYR A 284 7.76 -16.02 -9.28
C TYR A 284 8.45 -14.89 -8.53
N GLU A 285 9.44 -15.13 -7.66
CA GLU A 285 10.13 -14.06 -6.92
C GLU A 285 10.84 -13.04 -7.82
N GLY A 286 11.17 -13.41 -9.06
CA GLY A 286 11.72 -12.52 -10.07
C GLY A 286 10.71 -11.57 -10.73
N TYR A 287 9.42 -11.57 -10.36
CA TYR A 287 8.38 -10.71 -10.92
C TYR A 287 7.98 -9.58 -9.97
N GLY A 288 7.45 -8.50 -10.54
CA GLY A 288 6.98 -7.33 -9.82
C GLY A 288 8.13 -6.40 -9.36
N VAL A 289 7.88 -5.11 -9.30
CA VAL A 289 8.78 -4.12 -8.69
C VAL A 289 8.65 -4.24 -7.18
N LYS A 290 9.71 -4.66 -6.48
CA LYS A 290 9.69 -4.87 -5.03
C LYS A 290 9.96 -3.56 -4.30
N LEU A 291 8.93 -3.03 -3.67
CA LEU A 291 8.99 -1.76 -2.93
C LEU A 291 9.58 -1.93 -1.54
N MET A 292 9.24 -3.02 -0.85
CA MET A 292 9.77 -3.37 0.46
C MET A 292 9.54 -4.84 0.80
N GLY A 293 10.41 -5.39 1.63
CA GLY A 293 10.25 -6.66 2.33
C GLY A 293 10.62 -6.48 3.80
N GLY A 294 10.94 -7.57 4.51
CA GLY A 294 11.49 -7.50 5.86
C GLY A 294 12.81 -6.73 5.87
N TYR A 295 12.96 -5.77 6.79
CA TYR A 295 14.18 -4.96 6.87
C TYR A 295 14.51 -4.57 8.31
N CYS A 296 15.77 -4.18 8.53
CA CYS A 296 16.27 -3.72 9.81
C CYS A 296 17.29 -2.59 9.63
N PHE A 297 17.00 -1.45 10.21
CA PHE A 297 18.02 -0.40 10.41
C PHE A 297 18.86 -0.74 11.63
N GLU A 298 20.14 -1.07 11.41
CA GLU A 298 21.14 -1.26 12.47
C GLU A 298 21.51 0.09 13.09
N ASN A 299 21.93 0.05 14.36
CA ASN A 299 22.49 1.22 15.01
C ASN A 299 23.92 1.48 14.52
N LEU A 300 24.23 2.73 14.28
CA LEU A 300 25.58 3.21 14.08
C LEU A 300 26.12 3.82 15.39
N GLU A 301 27.43 3.97 15.49
CA GLU A 301 28.04 4.67 16.63
C GLU A 301 27.52 6.10 16.72
N GLY A 302 27.03 6.49 17.89
CA GLY A 302 26.43 7.81 18.13
C GLY A 302 24.91 7.86 18.04
N ASP A 303 24.24 6.81 17.55
CA ASP A 303 22.77 6.75 17.58
C ASP A 303 22.22 6.73 19.01
N LYS A 304 21.13 7.45 19.25
CA LYS A 304 20.44 7.50 20.55
C LYS A 304 19.78 6.19 20.91
N ALA A 305 19.22 5.53 19.93
CA ALA A 305 18.35 4.38 20.14
C ALA A 305 19.13 3.12 20.51
N SER A 306 18.69 2.44 21.55
CA SER A 306 19.21 1.15 22.00
C SER A 306 18.34 0.01 21.48
N GLY A 307 18.21 -0.26 20.26
CA GLY A 307 17.38 -1.36 19.75
C GLY A 307 17.25 -1.32 18.24
N ARG A 308 16.76 -2.41 17.67
CA ARG A 308 16.62 -2.56 16.23
C ARG A 308 15.23 -2.07 15.79
N LEU A 309 15.17 -1.22 14.76
CA LEU A 309 13.93 -1.02 14.02
C LEU A 309 13.89 -2.07 12.92
N ALA A 310 13.12 -3.11 13.13
CA ALA A 310 12.95 -4.17 12.15
C ALA A 310 11.49 -4.42 11.87
N TYR A 311 11.12 -4.34 10.60
CA TYR A 311 9.83 -4.79 10.11
C TYR A 311 9.97 -6.20 9.56
N ARG A 312 8.98 -7.03 9.86
CA ARG A 312 8.85 -8.38 9.33
C ARG A 312 7.55 -8.52 8.60
N SER A 313 7.60 -9.19 7.46
CA SER A 313 6.43 -9.53 6.67
C SER A 313 5.48 -8.33 6.47
N PRO A 314 5.98 -7.16 5.96
CA PRO A 314 5.10 -6.08 5.57
C PRO A 314 4.27 -6.51 4.36
N GLY A 315 2.96 -6.32 4.41
CA GLY A 315 2.12 -6.73 3.30
C GLY A 315 0.66 -6.35 3.42
N HIS A 316 -0.12 -6.87 2.49
CA HIS A 316 -1.55 -6.66 2.30
C HIS A 316 -1.92 -5.19 2.47
N ASN A 317 -1.41 -4.40 1.54
CA ASN A 317 -1.53 -2.95 1.59
C ASN A 317 -2.76 -2.45 0.85
N SER A 318 -3.24 -1.30 1.29
CA SER A 318 -3.96 -0.34 0.46
C SER A 318 -3.06 0.84 0.11
N ALA A 319 -3.50 1.66 -0.84
CA ALA A 319 -2.80 2.86 -1.26
C ALA A 319 -3.80 4.00 -1.45
N TYR A 320 -3.36 5.23 -1.18
CA TYR A 320 -4.21 6.40 -1.30
C TYR A 320 -3.45 7.54 -2.00
N TYR A 321 -4.12 8.15 -2.97
CA TYR A 321 -3.71 9.41 -3.59
C TYR A 321 -4.55 10.54 -3.01
N ASP A 322 -3.90 11.57 -2.47
CA ASP A 322 -4.55 12.76 -1.98
C ASP A 322 -4.62 13.83 -3.08
N PRO A 323 -5.79 14.06 -3.69
CA PRO A 323 -5.93 15.02 -4.78
C PRO A 323 -5.75 16.48 -4.35
N GLU A 324 -5.85 16.78 -3.05
CA GLU A 324 -5.67 18.13 -2.52
C GLU A 324 -4.18 18.50 -2.42
N THR A 325 -3.33 17.54 -2.17
CA THR A 325 -1.89 17.77 -1.94
C THR A 325 -0.97 17.08 -2.96
N GLY A 326 -1.51 16.23 -3.85
CA GLY A 326 -0.74 15.45 -4.81
C GLY A 326 0.11 14.33 -4.18
N ARG A 327 -0.15 13.98 -2.93
CA ARG A 327 0.65 12.98 -2.19
C ARG A 327 0.08 11.58 -2.33
N TYR A 328 0.99 10.61 -2.28
CA TYR A 328 0.67 9.19 -2.31
C TYR A 328 1.04 8.54 -0.99
N PHE A 329 0.22 7.63 -0.52
CA PHE A 329 0.42 6.91 0.73
C PHE A 329 0.26 5.41 0.54
N LEU A 330 1.10 4.64 1.20
CA LEU A 330 1.00 3.19 1.32
C LEU A 330 0.58 2.86 2.75
N ILE A 331 -0.53 2.16 2.92
CA ILE A 331 -1.09 1.76 4.20
C ILE A 331 -1.05 0.24 4.27
N PHE A 332 -0.34 -0.35 5.22
CA PHE A 332 -0.14 -1.78 5.31
C PHE A 332 -0.03 -2.25 6.75
N HIS A 333 -0.12 -3.55 6.98
CA HIS A 333 0.26 -4.10 8.26
C HIS A 333 1.67 -4.70 8.20
N THR A 334 2.35 -4.70 9.33
CA THR A 334 3.67 -5.34 9.47
C THR A 334 3.83 -5.91 10.86
N ARG A 335 4.64 -6.94 10.98
CA ARG A 335 5.14 -7.50 12.22
C ARG A 335 6.50 -6.90 12.56
N PHE A 336 7.01 -7.23 13.72
CA PHE A 336 8.26 -6.66 14.25
C PHE A 336 9.16 -7.76 14.78
N ALA A 337 10.48 -7.54 14.71
CA ALA A 337 11.42 -8.41 15.39
C ALA A 337 11.06 -8.49 16.88
N ASP A 338 11.20 -9.67 17.45
CA ASP A 338 11.00 -9.97 18.89
C ASP A 338 9.57 -9.75 19.44
N ARG A 339 8.55 -9.59 18.53
CA ARG A 339 7.14 -9.42 18.92
C ARG A 339 6.23 -10.55 18.43
N GLY A 340 6.79 -11.65 17.91
CA GLY A 340 6.03 -12.76 17.36
C GLY A 340 5.06 -12.33 16.26
N GLU A 341 3.81 -12.78 16.34
CA GLU A 341 2.77 -12.45 15.35
C GLU A 341 2.04 -11.13 15.65
N THR A 342 2.51 -10.35 16.62
CA THR A 342 1.92 -9.01 16.88
C THR A 342 2.18 -8.08 15.70
N PHE A 343 1.11 -7.53 15.15
CA PHE A 343 1.17 -6.61 14.00
C PHE A 343 0.63 -5.21 14.32
N ARG A 344 1.02 -4.23 13.53
CA ARG A 344 0.50 -2.85 13.57
C ARG A 344 0.34 -2.32 12.16
N VAL A 345 -0.60 -1.40 12.01
CA VAL A 345 -0.71 -0.58 10.80
C VAL A 345 0.47 0.37 10.70
N ARG A 346 0.98 0.52 9.49
CA ARG A 346 1.97 1.53 9.12
C ARG A 346 1.48 2.29 7.90
N VAL A 347 1.80 3.57 7.88
CA VAL A 347 1.62 4.44 6.74
C VAL A 347 2.99 4.96 6.34
N HIS A 348 3.35 4.81 5.08
CA HIS A 348 4.55 5.40 4.50
C HIS A 348 4.15 6.28 3.32
N GLN A 349 4.81 7.42 3.16
CA GLN A 349 4.62 8.24 1.97
C GLN A 349 5.30 7.56 0.78
N MET A 350 4.63 7.62 -0.37
CA MET A 350 5.20 7.25 -1.67
C MET A 350 5.42 8.51 -2.50
N MET A 351 6.42 8.45 -3.37
CA MET A 351 6.68 9.44 -4.41
C MET A 351 6.91 8.71 -5.74
N MET A 352 6.71 9.40 -6.86
CA MET A 352 7.03 8.83 -8.17
C MET A 352 8.48 9.15 -8.53
N ASN A 353 9.26 8.14 -8.95
CA ASN A 353 10.57 8.37 -9.51
C ASN A 353 10.46 8.86 -10.97
N GLU A 354 11.58 9.20 -11.59
CA GLU A 354 11.62 9.73 -12.96
C GLU A 354 11.16 8.73 -14.04
N ASP A 355 11.16 7.43 -13.73
CA ASP A 355 10.65 6.37 -14.62
C ASP A 355 9.14 6.13 -14.42
N GLY A 356 8.50 6.90 -13.54
CA GLY A 356 7.08 6.79 -13.21
C GLY A 356 6.76 5.54 -12.39
N TRP A 357 7.67 5.05 -11.56
CA TRP A 357 7.40 4.02 -10.57
C TRP A 357 7.21 4.64 -9.18
N PRO A 358 6.25 4.15 -8.39
CA PRO A 358 6.16 4.53 -6.99
C PRO A 358 7.37 3.98 -6.24
N VAL A 359 7.96 4.83 -5.39
CA VAL A 359 8.99 4.49 -4.42
C VAL A 359 8.54 4.89 -3.03
N VAL A 360 8.88 4.11 -2.01
CA VAL A 360 8.35 4.25 -0.65
C VAL A 360 9.43 4.83 0.25
N LEU A 361 9.14 5.93 0.95
CA LEU A 361 10.08 6.50 1.92
C LEU A 361 10.33 5.50 3.06
N PRO A 362 11.59 5.37 3.52
CA PRO A 362 11.98 4.34 4.48
C PRO A 362 11.39 4.50 5.88
N GLN A 363 11.00 5.70 6.27
CA GLN A 363 10.42 6.02 7.57
C GLN A 363 8.89 6.12 7.46
N ARG A 364 8.19 5.86 8.58
CA ARG A 364 6.73 6.02 8.63
C ARG A 364 6.33 7.48 8.49
N TYR A 365 5.25 7.72 7.77
CA TYR A 365 4.72 9.05 7.53
C TYR A 365 4.46 9.81 8.84
N ALA A 366 4.96 11.02 8.91
CA ALA A 366 4.95 11.90 10.08
C ALA A 366 4.42 13.32 9.78
N GLY A 367 3.90 13.54 8.58
CA GLY A 367 3.40 14.84 8.13
C GLY A 367 4.28 15.53 7.08
N GLU A 368 5.38 14.89 6.68
CA GLU A 368 6.31 15.44 5.68
C GLU A 368 5.64 15.75 4.36
N MET A 369 6.16 16.80 3.69
CA MET A 369 5.80 17.19 2.34
C MET A 369 6.90 16.75 1.36
N PRO A 370 6.55 16.46 0.08
CA PRO A 370 7.54 16.22 -0.97
C PRO A 370 8.25 17.54 -1.32
N GLU A 371 9.38 17.81 -0.71
CA GLU A 371 10.16 19.06 -0.86
C GLU A 371 11.64 18.76 -1.07
N PRO A 372 12.35 19.60 -1.84
CA PRO A 372 13.80 19.49 -1.97
C PRO A 372 14.49 19.56 -0.61
N VAL A 373 15.42 18.64 -0.38
CA VAL A 373 16.30 18.68 0.80
C VAL A 373 17.41 19.70 0.55
N PRO A 374 17.69 20.61 1.51
CA PRO A 374 18.80 21.54 1.38
C PRO A 374 20.13 20.85 1.04
N GLU A 375 20.91 21.39 0.10
CA GLU A 375 22.16 20.76 -0.36
C GLU A 375 23.13 20.43 0.79
N ALA A 376 23.18 21.27 1.83
CA ALA A 376 24.03 21.06 2.99
C ALA A 376 23.57 19.86 3.87
N GLU A 377 22.34 19.41 3.71
CA GLU A 377 21.76 18.30 4.47
C GLU A 377 21.71 16.98 3.69
N GLN A 378 22.09 17.01 2.41
CA GLN A 378 22.11 15.82 1.56
C GLN A 378 23.30 14.89 1.85
N PRO A 379 24.57 15.39 1.98
CA PRO A 379 25.72 14.55 2.29
C PRO A 379 25.67 14.00 3.72
N GLY A 380 26.35 12.90 3.96
CA GLY A 380 26.53 12.31 5.29
C GLY A 380 26.54 10.79 5.28
N VAL A 381 26.57 10.21 6.46
CA VAL A 381 26.51 8.76 6.64
C VAL A 381 25.04 8.30 6.62
N TYR A 382 24.75 7.33 5.77
CA TYR A 382 23.44 6.73 5.60
C TYR A 382 23.42 5.27 6.02
N LYS A 383 22.33 4.85 6.65
CA LYS A 383 21.95 3.46 6.84
C LYS A 383 21.24 3.00 5.56
N VAL A 384 21.91 2.20 4.75
CA VAL A 384 21.43 1.81 3.42
C VAL A 384 20.92 0.39 3.43
N ILE A 385 19.71 0.14 2.91
CA ILE A 385 19.09 -1.17 2.75
C ILE A 385 18.91 -1.49 1.28
N LEU A 386 19.43 -2.65 0.85
CA LEU A 386 19.13 -3.25 -0.44
C LEU A 386 18.06 -4.30 -0.25
N HIS A 387 16.85 -4.06 -0.78
CA HIS A 387 15.73 -4.97 -0.62
C HIS A 387 15.81 -6.24 -1.49
N GLY A 388 16.62 -6.22 -2.55
CA GLY A 388 16.68 -7.34 -3.51
C GLY A 388 15.33 -7.67 -4.13
N ARG A 389 15.22 -8.79 -4.81
CA ARG A 389 13.96 -9.28 -5.40
C ARG A 389 13.47 -10.59 -4.81
N ASP A 390 14.24 -11.20 -3.95
CA ASP A 390 13.94 -12.45 -3.25
C ASP A 390 12.69 -12.33 -2.34
N ILE A 391 12.08 -13.47 -2.05
CA ILE A 391 11.07 -13.61 -0.99
C ILE A 391 11.81 -14.03 0.27
N ASN A 392 12.38 -13.05 0.98
CA ASN A 392 13.26 -13.29 2.11
C ASN A 392 12.49 -13.41 3.42
N LYS A 393 12.74 -14.49 4.16
CA LYS A 393 12.15 -14.75 5.47
C LYS A 393 12.86 -14.04 6.63
N THR A 394 14.01 -13.44 6.35
CA THR A 394 14.79 -12.65 7.30
C THR A 394 14.80 -11.18 6.89
N GLU A 395 15.21 -10.30 7.79
CA GLU A 395 15.33 -8.88 7.49
C GLU A 395 16.57 -8.60 6.62
N HIS A 396 16.43 -7.73 5.62
CA HIS A 396 17.55 -7.06 4.99
C HIS A 396 18.11 -6.02 5.97
N VAL A 397 19.36 -6.18 6.35
CA VAL A 397 20.02 -5.34 7.36
C VAL A 397 20.73 -4.19 6.68
N SER A 398 20.58 -2.98 7.24
CA SER A 398 21.26 -1.80 6.70
C SER A 398 22.78 -1.89 6.84
N VAL A 399 23.48 -1.32 5.86
CA VAL A 399 24.94 -1.09 5.87
C VAL A 399 25.22 0.40 5.87
N ALA A 400 26.39 0.80 6.39
CA ALA A 400 26.81 2.20 6.40
C ALA A 400 27.42 2.59 5.06
N VAL A 401 26.91 3.66 4.45
CA VAL A 401 27.43 4.28 3.23
C VAL A 401 27.54 5.78 3.47
N ASN A 402 28.67 6.36 3.14
CA ASN A 402 28.91 7.79 3.25
C ASN A 402 28.72 8.45 1.87
N LEU A 403 27.79 9.37 1.78
CA LEU A 403 27.56 10.22 0.60
C LEU A 403 28.34 11.53 0.79
N HIS A 404 29.38 11.76 0.00
CA HIS A 404 30.22 12.95 0.08
C HIS A 404 29.65 14.13 -0.70
N ALA A 405 29.94 15.36 -0.27
CA ALA A 405 29.46 16.59 -0.92
C ALA A 405 30.01 16.78 -2.36
N ASP A 406 31.03 16.06 -2.75
CA ASP A 406 31.59 16.07 -4.11
C ASP A 406 30.86 15.09 -5.07
N GLY A 407 29.81 14.40 -4.59
CA GLY A 407 29.03 13.43 -5.35
C GLY A 407 29.62 12.02 -5.37
N THR A 408 30.68 11.75 -4.61
CA THR A 408 31.23 10.40 -4.42
C THR A 408 30.52 9.67 -3.26
N ALA A 409 30.58 8.35 -3.25
CA ALA A 409 30.10 7.51 -2.16
C ALA A 409 31.11 6.44 -1.80
N ASP A 410 31.27 6.16 -0.49
CA ASP A 410 32.14 5.10 0.01
C ASP A 410 31.56 4.42 1.26
N GLY A 411 32.27 3.43 1.79
CA GLY A 411 31.86 2.63 2.95
C GLY A 411 31.56 1.19 2.57
N ALA A 412 30.41 0.68 2.97
CA ALA A 412 30.01 -0.70 2.60
C ALA A 412 29.69 -0.85 1.12
N LEU A 413 29.28 0.22 0.45
CA LEU A 413 29.08 0.33 -0.99
C LEU A 413 29.83 1.57 -1.47
N SER A 414 30.32 1.53 -2.72
CA SER A 414 31.10 2.64 -3.29
C SER A 414 30.59 3.05 -4.66
N GLY A 415 30.75 4.35 -4.99
CA GLY A 415 30.29 4.86 -6.28
C GLY A 415 30.05 6.35 -6.31
N SER A 416 28.95 6.77 -6.94
CA SER A 416 28.62 8.18 -7.10
C SER A 416 27.11 8.41 -6.86
N TRP A 417 26.76 9.65 -6.53
CA TRP A 417 25.39 10.06 -6.33
C TRP A 417 25.17 11.52 -6.76
N SER A 418 23.91 11.86 -6.99
CA SER A 418 23.46 13.23 -7.25
C SER A 418 22.00 13.40 -6.80
N CYS A 419 21.67 14.64 -6.44
CA CYS A 419 20.29 15.03 -6.16
C CYS A 419 20.00 16.39 -6.80
N ASP A 420 18.92 16.49 -7.57
CA ASP A 420 18.44 17.73 -8.18
C ASP A 420 16.96 17.90 -7.79
N GLY A 421 16.68 18.91 -6.96
CA GLY A 421 15.40 19.02 -6.31
C GLY A 421 15.11 17.82 -5.40
N THR A 422 14.10 17.03 -5.74
CA THR A 422 13.80 15.75 -5.09
C THR A 422 14.31 14.54 -5.87
N VAL A 423 14.83 14.71 -7.08
CA VAL A 423 15.27 13.61 -7.94
C VAL A 423 16.66 13.11 -7.52
N PHE A 424 16.68 11.91 -6.98
CA PHE A 424 17.90 11.24 -6.52
C PHE A 424 18.35 10.17 -7.52
N ARG A 425 19.65 10.14 -7.81
CA ARG A 425 20.29 9.11 -8.63
C ARG A 425 21.58 8.68 -7.97
N CYS A 426 21.89 7.40 -8.01
CA CYS A 426 23.20 6.91 -7.61
C CYS A 426 23.60 5.69 -8.44
N GLU A 427 24.91 5.46 -8.50
CA GLU A 427 25.52 4.23 -8.94
C GLU A 427 26.35 3.69 -7.79
N LEU A 428 25.98 2.54 -7.24
CA LEU A 428 26.65 1.90 -6.11
C LEU A 428 27.08 0.49 -6.53
N ASP A 429 28.37 0.20 -6.40
CA ASP A 429 29.00 -1.07 -6.82
C ASP A 429 28.61 -1.48 -8.26
N GLY A 430 28.49 -0.49 -9.17
CA GLY A 430 28.15 -0.69 -10.57
C GLY A 430 26.67 -0.90 -10.88
N VAL A 431 25.78 -0.77 -9.89
CA VAL A 431 24.34 -0.81 -10.06
C VAL A 431 23.78 0.61 -10.03
N SER A 432 23.03 0.99 -11.08
CA SER A 432 22.39 2.32 -11.16
C SER A 432 21.00 2.29 -10.52
N TYR A 433 20.70 3.31 -9.73
CA TYR A 433 19.42 3.50 -9.05
C TYR A 433 18.83 4.86 -9.35
N ARG A 434 17.51 4.94 -9.52
CA ARG A 434 16.74 6.17 -9.76
C ARG A 434 15.60 6.28 -8.76
N GLY A 435 15.51 7.43 -8.12
CA GLY A 435 14.54 7.60 -7.05
C GLY A 435 14.37 9.04 -6.60
N VAL A 436 14.07 9.20 -5.33
CA VAL A 436 13.79 10.49 -4.71
C VAL A 436 14.52 10.63 -3.38
N MET A 437 14.77 11.87 -3.00
CA MET A 437 15.30 12.25 -1.69
C MET A 437 14.31 13.20 -1.02
N ASN A 438 14.01 12.97 0.25
CA ASN A 438 13.10 13.80 1.04
C ASN A 438 13.47 13.74 2.51
N LEU A 439 12.99 14.70 3.32
CA LEU A 439 13.03 14.57 4.77
C LEU A 439 11.97 13.59 5.26
N ALA A 440 12.29 12.84 6.32
CA ALA A 440 11.37 11.93 7.00
C ALA A 440 11.70 11.86 8.51
N TRP A 441 10.75 11.47 9.32
CA TRP A 441 10.91 11.39 10.77
C TRP A 441 11.47 10.01 11.19
N ASP A 442 12.71 9.99 11.68
CA ASP A 442 13.23 8.80 12.37
C ASP A 442 12.69 8.75 13.80
N SER A 443 11.72 7.86 14.02
CA SER A 443 11.06 7.70 15.35
C SER A 443 11.99 7.16 16.43
N ARG A 444 13.15 6.59 16.08
CA ARG A 444 14.13 6.05 17.02
C ARG A 444 15.07 7.14 17.50
N GLU A 445 15.48 7.99 16.58
CA GLU A 445 16.36 9.11 16.85
C GLU A 445 15.59 10.35 17.32
N GLU A 446 14.25 10.33 17.18
CA GLU A 446 13.37 11.47 17.45
C GLU A 446 13.83 12.71 16.71
N ALA A 447 14.14 12.55 15.42
CA ALA A 447 14.70 13.61 14.57
C ALA A 447 14.18 13.51 13.14
N TRP A 448 14.08 14.65 12.47
CA TRP A 448 13.94 14.73 11.03
C TRP A 448 15.29 14.43 10.38
N VAL A 449 15.31 13.48 9.46
CA VAL A 449 16.51 13.03 8.78
C VAL A 449 16.29 12.99 7.27
N THR A 450 17.34 13.22 6.51
CA THR A 450 17.32 13.03 5.07
C THR A 450 17.20 11.55 4.75
N CYS A 451 16.24 11.20 3.89
CA CYS A 451 16.06 9.85 3.39
C CYS A 451 16.07 9.85 1.87
N PHE A 452 16.53 8.75 1.28
CA PHE A 452 16.32 8.48 -0.13
C PHE A 452 15.71 7.10 -0.34
N THR A 453 14.99 6.95 -1.43
CA THR A 453 14.43 5.69 -1.90
C THR A 453 14.55 5.65 -3.42
N ALA A 454 15.02 4.55 -3.96
CA ALA A 454 15.29 4.41 -5.39
C ALA A 454 15.05 2.96 -5.85
N LEU A 455 14.95 2.76 -7.15
CA LEU A 455 14.86 1.45 -7.79
C LEU A 455 16.01 1.26 -8.76
N ASP A 456 16.53 0.04 -8.81
CA ASP A 456 17.41 -0.38 -9.91
C ASP A 456 16.59 -0.69 -11.18
N GLU A 457 17.27 -1.01 -12.28
CA GLU A 457 16.63 -1.35 -13.56
C GLU A 457 15.76 -2.61 -13.50
N THR A 458 15.96 -3.47 -12.49
CA THR A 458 15.17 -4.69 -12.29
C THR A 458 13.94 -4.46 -11.43
N GLY A 459 13.81 -3.29 -10.82
CA GLY A 459 12.73 -2.94 -9.91
C GLY A 459 12.96 -3.41 -8.47
N ALA A 460 14.21 -3.54 -8.03
CA ALA A 460 14.55 -3.77 -6.63
C ALA A 460 14.82 -2.44 -5.91
N ALA A 461 14.22 -2.27 -4.73
CA ALA A 461 14.35 -1.03 -3.98
C ALA A 461 15.68 -0.93 -3.21
N LEU A 462 16.23 0.28 -3.25
CA LEU A 462 17.32 0.76 -2.41
C LEU A 462 16.79 1.88 -1.51
N TRP A 463 17.01 1.76 -0.20
CA TRP A 463 16.63 2.78 0.77
C TRP A 463 17.85 3.33 1.49
N GLY A 464 17.83 4.61 1.84
CA GLY A 464 18.81 5.24 2.70
C GLY A 464 18.13 6.14 3.72
N SER A 465 18.56 6.03 4.98
CA SER A 465 18.17 6.94 6.06
C SER A 465 19.43 7.51 6.68
N ARG A 466 19.59 8.84 6.62
CA ARG A 466 20.78 9.53 7.14
C ARG A 466 20.86 9.31 8.65
N ALA A 467 22.04 8.98 9.15
CA ALA A 467 22.27 8.90 10.59
C ALA A 467 22.02 10.28 11.22
N ALA A 468 21.29 10.31 12.34
CA ALA A 468 21.00 11.58 13.04
C ALA A 468 22.26 12.21 13.60
N PHE A 469 23.20 11.39 14.06
CA PHE A 469 24.53 11.81 14.43
C PHE A 469 25.46 11.69 13.20
N GLN A 470 26.21 12.75 12.91
CA GLN A 470 27.24 12.79 11.87
C GLN A 470 28.59 12.90 12.58
N PRO A 471 29.52 11.94 12.39
CA PRO A 471 30.80 11.91 13.07
C PRO A 471 31.72 13.08 12.67
#